data_5d62897e4b2a6e6a32a236c6fefe63b5
#
_entry.id   5d62897e4b2a6e6a32a236c6fefe63b5
#
_cell.length_a   1.000
_cell.length_b   1.000
_cell.length_c   1.000
_cell.angle_alpha   90.00
_cell.angle_beta   90.00
_cell.angle_gamma   90.00
#
_symmetry.space_group_name_H-M   'P 1'
#
loop_
_entity.id
_entity.type
_entity.pdbx_description
1 polymer ?
#
loop_
_entity_poly.entity_id
_entity_poly.type
_entity_poly.pdbx_seq_one_letter_code
_entity_poly.pdbx_strand_id
1 'polypeptide(L)'
;MHARAVASASSSALMEVGMQDLNDIALFAAVVKNNGFSAAARDLNIPKSKLSKHVARLEDQLGVRLLERSTRKLRVTEIGRVFYEHAQGLLDGVAAAEAEVAAVRAEPSGVVRLGCPLGFAPMLADILPGFHRRYPGVRLLITATNRRLDLIEERFDVALRARDQLDTDSQLIVRKFGEVRSRLAVSPTLLARLGEITTSNLSEMPTLSMNEQHPSDVWRLFHADGGSIEIAHRPVIGCSDFVILERAAIEGMGIALLPDHICERAFRTGVLVPVLPEWTSGNVMVHLVFPSRQGMLPATRALIDYLAENLIKAMQRCREVDPRPAQSFDI
;
A
#
# COMPACT_ATOMS: atom_id res chain seq x y z
N MET A 1 -25.02 42.01 -12.43
CA MET A 1 -25.61 41.49 -13.69
C MET A 1 -24.59 40.71 -14.56
N HIS A 2 -23.47 40.17 -13.99
CA HIS A 2 -22.41 39.49 -14.77
C HIS A 2 -22.28 37.98 -14.47
N ALA A 3 -23.02 37.40 -13.55
CA ALA A 3 -22.89 36.00 -13.17
C ALA A 3 -23.81 35.00 -13.91
N ARG A 4 -24.76 35.51 -14.71
CA ARG A 4 -25.69 34.65 -15.49
C ARG A 4 -25.25 34.35 -16.94
N ALA A 5 -24.30 35.08 -17.46
CA ALA A 5 -23.83 34.91 -18.85
C ALA A 5 -22.76 33.80 -19.02
N VAL A 6 -22.02 33.44 -17.97
CA VAL A 6 -20.95 32.43 -18.05
C VAL A 6 -21.50 31.00 -17.95
N ALA A 7 -22.64 30.79 -17.26
CA ALA A 7 -23.27 29.47 -17.13
C ALA A 7 -23.98 28.97 -18.41
N SER A 8 -24.43 29.90 -19.30
CA SER A 8 -25.14 29.51 -20.53
C SER A 8 -24.20 29.13 -21.68
N ALA A 9 -22.96 29.67 -21.68
CA ALA A 9 -21.98 29.33 -22.72
C ALA A 9 -21.35 27.95 -22.51
N SER A 10 -21.22 27.47 -21.26
CA SER A 10 -20.65 26.15 -20.95
C SER A 10 -21.63 25.01 -21.27
N SER A 11 -22.95 25.23 -21.17
CA SER A 11 -23.96 24.21 -21.47
C SER A 11 -24.15 23.99 -22.98
N SER A 12 -24.00 25.05 -23.81
CA SER A 12 -24.12 24.96 -25.26
C SER A 12 -22.89 24.28 -25.89
N ALA A 13 -21.68 24.53 -25.37
CA ALA A 13 -20.46 23.92 -25.87
C ALA A 13 -20.37 22.40 -25.57
N LEU A 14 -21.03 21.92 -24.51
CA LEU A 14 -21.11 20.48 -24.19
C LEU A 14 -22.16 19.75 -25.06
N MET A 15 -23.08 20.44 -25.71
CA MET A 15 -24.08 19.86 -26.61
C MET A 15 -23.63 19.78 -28.09
N GLU A 16 -22.54 20.45 -28.48
CA GLU A 16 -22.00 20.43 -29.84
C GLU A 16 -20.89 19.38 -30.04
N VAL A 17 -20.32 18.82 -29.00
CA VAL A 17 -19.52 17.60 -29.11
C VAL A 17 -20.53 16.45 -29.20
N GLY A 18 -20.73 15.91 -30.41
CA GLY A 18 -21.64 14.78 -30.69
C GLY A 18 -21.35 13.63 -29.71
N MET A 19 -22.13 13.60 -28.61
CA MET A 19 -21.92 12.66 -27.51
C MET A 19 -22.24 11.28 -28.06
N GLN A 20 -21.19 10.48 -28.29
CA GLN A 20 -21.29 9.10 -28.73
C GLN A 20 -22.15 8.31 -27.72
N ASP A 21 -23.03 7.44 -28.24
CA ASP A 21 -23.77 6.52 -27.36
C ASP A 21 -22.78 5.53 -26.73
N LEU A 22 -22.69 5.57 -25.41
CA LEU A 22 -21.79 4.70 -24.64
C LEU A 22 -22.02 3.21 -24.94
N ASN A 23 -23.27 2.86 -25.27
CA ASN A 23 -23.61 1.51 -25.67
C ASN A 23 -22.98 1.12 -27.01
N ASP A 24 -22.89 2.05 -27.99
CA ASP A 24 -22.24 1.78 -29.25
C ASP A 24 -20.74 1.56 -29.08
N ILE A 25 -20.11 2.34 -28.20
CA ILE A 25 -18.71 2.19 -27.82
C ILE A 25 -18.48 0.83 -27.16
N ALA A 26 -19.33 0.43 -26.18
CA ALA A 26 -19.24 -0.85 -25.50
C ALA A 26 -19.41 -2.05 -26.45
N LEU A 27 -20.36 -1.94 -27.37
CA LEU A 27 -20.61 -2.99 -28.36
C LEU A 27 -19.47 -3.12 -29.38
N PHE A 28 -18.88 -2.01 -29.81
CA PHE A 28 -17.66 -2.02 -30.63
C PHE A 28 -16.51 -2.71 -29.88
N ALA A 29 -16.26 -2.32 -28.62
CA ALA A 29 -15.21 -2.91 -27.80
C ALA A 29 -15.39 -4.43 -27.63
N ALA A 30 -16.64 -4.89 -27.43
CA ALA A 30 -16.94 -6.30 -27.36
C ALA A 30 -16.66 -7.06 -28.67
N VAL A 31 -16.93 -6.46 -29.83
CA VAL A 31 -16.62 -7.06 -31.14
C VAL A 31 -15.11 -7.23 -31.32
N VAL A 32 -14.32 -6.24 -30.92
CA VAL A 32 -12.85 -6.31 -31.00
C VAL A 32 -12.30 -7.35 -30.04
N LYS A 33 -12.73 -7.33 -28.77
CA LYS A 33 -12.32 -8.29 -27.72
C LYS A 33 -12.59 -9.75 -28.12
N ASN A 34 -13.74 -10.01 -28.74
CA ASN A 34 -14.15 -11.35 -29.16
C ASN A 34 -13.66 -11.73 -30.58
N ASN A 35 -12.83 -10.89 -31.20
CA ASN A 35 -12.34 -11.11 -32.57
C ASN A 35 -13.45 -11.39 -33.61
N GLY A 36 -14.66 -10.84 -33.42
CA GLY A 36 -15.75 -11.02 -34.38
C GLY A 36 -17.16 -10.80 -33.89
N PHE A 37 -18.03 -10.39 -34.82
CA PHE A 37 -19.44 -10.13 -34.54
C PHE A 37 -20.21 -11.34 -34.03
N SER A 38 -19.93 -12.54 -34.54
CA SER A 38 -20.68 -13.77 -34.14
C SER A 38 -20.29 -14.25 -32.75
N ALA A 39 -19.01 -14.09 -32.35
CA ALA A 39 -18.55 -14.42 -31.01
C ALA A 39 -19.07 -13.40 -29.99
N ALA A 40 -18.95 -12.11 -30.27
CA ALA A 40 -19.48 -11.04 -29.42
C ALA A 40 -21.00 -11.11 -29.27
N ALA A 41 -21.75 -11.45 -30.33
CA ALA A 41 -23.20 -11.59 -30.27
C ALA A 41 -23.63 -12.72 -29.32
N ARG A 42 -22.88 -13.83 -29.28
CA ARG A 42 -23.11 -14.95 -28.34
C ARG A 42 -22.75 -14.57 -26.92
N ASP A 43 -21.60 -13.93 -26.74
CA ASP A 43 -21.10 -13.47 -25.42
C ASP A 43 -22.09 -12.50 -24.75
N LEU A 44 -22.61 -11.54 -25.52
CA LEU A 44 -23.57 -10.54 -25.05
C LEU A 44 -25.04 -10.98 -25.10
N ASN A 45 -25.33 -12.16 -25.62
CA ASN A 45 -26.69 -12.68 -25.82
C ASN A 45 -27.62 -11.70 -26.61
N ILE A 46 -27.09 -11.11 -27.68
CA ILE A 46 -27.83 -10.17 -28.55
C ILE A 46 -27.72 -10.61 -30.02
N PRO A 47 -28.73 -10.26 -30.88
CA PRO A 47 -28.68 -10.60 -32.30
C PRO A 47 -27.47 -9.92 -33.00
N LYS A 48 -26.77 -10.68 -33.85
CA LYS A 48 -25.63 -10.17 -34.66
C LYS A 48 -26.00 -8.96 -35.50
N SER A 49 -27.22 -8.91 -36.06
CA SER A 49 -27.75 -7.79 -36.84
C SER A 49 -27.84 -6.50 -36.03
N LYS A 50 -28.29 -6.61 -34.76
CA LYS A 50 -28.34 -5.48 -33.82
C LYS A 50 -26.92 -4.96 -33.53
N LEU A 51 -25.97 -5.84 -33.20
CA LEU A 51 -24.59 -5.51 -32.93
C LEU A 51 -23.93 -4.81 -34.14
N SER A 52 -24.14 -5.34 -35.36
CA SER A 52 -23.64 -4.75 -36.61
C SER A 52 -24.20 -3.35 -36.86
N LYS A 53 -25.49 -3.12 -36.54
CA LYS A 53 -26.13 -1.80 -36.67
C LYS A 53 -25.53 -0.74 -35.71
N HIS A 54 -25.30 -1.12 -34.49
CA HIS A 54 -24.68 -0.22 -33.49
C HIS A 54 -23.23 0.18 -33.88
N VAL A 55 -22.42 -0.79 -34.28
CA VAL A 55 -21.06 -0.50 -34.73
C VAL A 55 -21.05 0.36 -36.01
N ALA A 56 -21.96 0.11 -36.96
CA ALA A 56 -22.08 0.94 -38.14
C ALA A 56 -22.49 2.39 -37.80
N ARG A 57 -23.43 2.56 -36.87
CA ARG A 57 -23.84 3.88 -36.37
C ARG A 57 -22.65 4.64 -35.73
N LEU A 58 -21.83 3.95 -34.95
CA LEU A 58 -20.63 4.52 -34.34
C LEU A 58 -19.63 4.98 -35.43
N GLU A 59 -19.35 4.15 -36.44
CA GLU A 59 -18.48 4.47 -37.54
C GLU A 59 -18.99 5.70 -38.35
N ASP A 60 -20.31 5.74 -38.60
CA ASP A 60 -20.98 6.84 -39.32
C ASP A 60 -20.89 8.17 -38.51
N GLN A 61 -21.08 8.13 -37.20
CA GLN A 61 -20.96 9.29 -36.33
C GLN A 61 -19.53 9.79 -36.22
N LEU A 62 -18.54 8.89 -36.22
CA LEU A 62 -17.11 9.25 -36.22
C LEU A 62 -16.58 9.66 -37.59
N GLY A 63 -17.34 9.37 -38.65
CA GLY A 63 -16.90 9.64 -40.04
C GLY A 63 -15.75 8.77 -40.52
N VAL A 64 -15.42 7.70 -39.76
CA VAL A 64 -14.28 6.82 -40.06
C VAL A 64 -14.64 5.35 -39.84
N ARG A 65 -13.99 4.47 -40.60
CA ARG A 65 -14.12 3.04 -40.41
C ARG A 65 -13.20 2.55 -39.28
N LEU A 66 -13.77 1.91 -38.30
CA LEU A 66 -13.03 1.28 -37.18
C LEU A 66 -12.73 -0.20 -37.48
N LEU A 67 -13.60 -0.84 -38.31
CA LEU A 67 -13.49 -2.25 -38.69
C LEU A 67 -13.52 -2.41 -40.20
N GLU A 68 -12.61 -3.21 -40.73
CA GLU A 68 -12.62 -3.65 -42.14
C GLU A 68 -13.47 -4.93 -42.23
N ARG A 69 -14.50 -4.89 -43.06
CA ARG A 69 -15.37 -6.04 -43.29
C ARG A 69 -14.82 -6.83 -44.48
N SER A 70 -14.06 -7.88 -44.24
CA SER A 70 -13.86 -8.91 -45.23
C SER A 70 -14.80 -10.08 -45.00
N THR A 71 -15.21 -10.81 -46.05
CA THR A 71 -16.12 -11.95 -45.96
C THR A 71 -15.57 -13.13 -45.13
N ARG A 72 -14.26 -13.12 -44.82
CA ARG A 72 -13.57 -14.22 -44.13
C ARG A 72 -12.96 -13.87 -42.76
N LYS A 73 -12.61 -12.61 -42.48
CA LYS A 73 -12.01 -12.19 -41.20
C LYS A 73 -12.39 -10.75 -40.85
N LEU A 74 -12.66 -10.51 -39.58
CA LEU A 74 -12.73 -9.18 -39.01
C LEU A 74 -11.29 -8.63 -38.88
N ARG A 75 -11.06 -7.40 -39.34
CA ARG A 75 -9.79 -6.69 -39.15
C ARG A 75 -10.09 -5.34 -38.53
N VAL A 76 -9.37 -5.03 -37.45
CA VAL A 76 -9.46 -3.71 -36.80
C VAL A 76 -8.53 -2.76 -37.57
N THR A 77 -9.02 -1.59 -37.94
CA THR A 77 -8.19 -0.55 -38.58
C THR A 77 -7.21 0.05 -37.58
N GLU A 78 -6.19 0.78 -38.04
CA GLU A 78 -5.25 1.48 -37.17
C GLU A 78 -5.98 2.46 -36.24
N ILE A 79 -6.89 3.27 -36.79
CA ILE A 79 -7.72 4.20 -36.02
C ILE A 79 -8.68 3.42 -35.07
N GLY A 80 -9.18 2.28 -35.53
CA GLY A 80 -10.02 1.38 -34.69
C GLY A 80 -9.28 0.84 -33.48
N ARG A 81 -7.97 0.55 -33.60
CA ARG A 81 -7.15 0.10 -32.48
C ARG A 81 -6.95 1.22 -31.45
N VAL A 82 -6.58 2.40 -31.89
CA VAL A 82 -6.45 3.59 -31.03
C VAL A 82 -7.77 3.89 -30.32
N PHE A 83 -8.88 3.86 -31.07
CA PHE A 83 -10.21 4.08 -30.50
C PHE A 83 -10.57 3.00 -29.48
N TYR A 84 -10.22 1.73 -29.72
CA TYR A 84 -10.47 0.62 -28.80
C TYR A 84 -9.74 0.80 -27.46
N GLU A 85 -8.48 1.23 -27.47
CA GLU A 85 -7.69 1.50 -26.25
C GLU A 85 -8.35 2.59 -25.39
N HIS A 86 -8.78 3.69 -26.03
CA HIS A 86 -9.52 4.76 -25.34
C HIS A 86 -10.90 4.31 -24.86
N ALA A 87 -11.61 3.53 -25.67
CA ALA A 87 -12.92 2.98 -25.31
C ALA A 87 -12.84 2.07 -24.09
N GLN A 88 -11.82 1.25 -23.99
CA GLN A 88 -11.58 0.42 -22.80
C GLN A 88 -11.39 1.27 -21.55
N GLY A 89 -10.52 2.28 -21.59
CA GLY A 89 -10.31 3.18 -20.45
C GLY A 89 -11.59 3.89 -19.98
N LEU A 90 -12.45 4.27 -20.92
CA LEU A 90 -13.74 4.91 -20.62
C LEU A 90 -14.74 3.91 -19.98
N LEU A 91 -14.85 2.70 -20.52
CA LEU A 91 -15.72 1.65 -19.97
C LEU A 91 -15.26 1.20 -18.59
N ASP A 92 -13.96 1.11 -18.37
CA ASP A 92 -13.35 0.82 -17.08
C ASP A 92 -13.67 1.93 -16.06
N GLY A 93 -13.66 3.20 -16.49
CA GLY A 93 -14.04 4.35 -15.67
C GLY A 93 -15.52 4.29 -15.23
N VAL A 94 -16.42 3.91 -16.14
CA VAL A 94 -17.84 3.71 -15.82
C VAL A 94 -18.02 2.56 -14.83
N ALA A 95 -17.39 1.43 -15.09
CA ALA A 95 -17.46 0.27 -14.19
C ALA A 95 -16.89 0.61 -12.78
N ALA A 96 -15.83 1.43 -12.70
CA ALA A 96 -15.30 1.91 -11.43
C ALA A 96 -16.29 2.82 -10.69
N ALA A 97 -16.97 3.73 -11.40
CA ALA A 97 -17.99 4.60 -10.82
C ALA A 97 -19.21 3.81 -10.33
N GLU A 98 -19.67 2.84 -11.09
CA GLU A 98 -20.77 1.92 -10.69
C GLU A 98 -20.38 1.09 -9.48
N ALA A 99 -19.14 0.58 -9.44
CA ALA A 99 -18.60 -0.14 -8.28
C ALA A 99 -18.51 0.75 -7.04
N GLU A 100 -18.18 2.05 -7.19
CA GLU A 100 -18.17 3.01 -6.09
C GLU A 100 -19.59 3.23 -5.52
N VAL A 101 -20.57 3.39 -6.38
CA VAL A 101 -21.98 3.52 -5.96
C VAL A 101 -22.51 2.24 -5.33
N ALA A 102 -22.18 1.08 -5.90
CA ALA A 102 -22.54 -0.21 -5.33
C ALA A 102 -21.88 -0.48 -3.98
N ALA A 103 -20.63 -0.05 -3.80
CA ALA A 103 -19.89 -0.15 -2.54
C ALA A 103 -20.49 0.69 -1.40
N VAL A 104 -21.16 1.79 -1.74
CA VAL A 104 -21.92 2.62 -0.77
C VAL A 104 -23.19 1.88 -0.27
N ARG A 105 -23.72 0.96 -1.07
CA ARG A 105 -24.99 0.24 -0.78
C ARG A 105 -24.80 -1.18 -0.23
N ALA A 106 -23.69 -1.83 -0.50
CA ALA A 106 -23.41 -3.17 -0.03
C ALA A 106 -22.50 -3.14 1.21
N GLU A 107 -22.89 -3.84 2.28
CA GLU A 107 -21.97 -4.10 3.39
C GLU A 107 -20.75 -4.85 2.86
N PRO A 108 -19.51 -4.34 3.13
CA PRO A 108 -18.30 -5.01 2.72
C PRO A 108 -18.27 -6.46 3.21
N SER A 109 -18.10 -7.41 2.30
CA SER A 109 -18.08 -8.85 2.62
C SER A 109 -17.13 -9.60 1.69
N GLY A 110 -16.72 -10.80 2.11
CA GLY A 110 -15.81 -11.65 1.35
C GLY A 110 -14.44 -11.80 1.99
N VAL A 111 -13.49 -12.40 1.25
CA VAL A 111 -12.13 -12.69 1.73
C VAL A 111 -11.17 -11.63 1.23
N VAL A 112 -10.30 -11.11 2.12
CA VAL A 112 -9.20 -10.21 1.78
C VAL A 112 -7.88 -10.80 2.29
N ARG A 113 -6.88 -10.89 1.39
CA ARG A 113 -5.53 -11.39 1.67
C ARG A 113 -4.59 -10.22 1.90
N LEU A 114 -4.09 -10.11 3.14
CA LEU A 114 -3.19 -9.05 3.58
C LEU A 114 -1.79 -9.60 3.84
N GLY A 115 -0.78 -9.04 3.18
CA GLY A 115 0.62 -9.23 3.54
C GLY A 115 1.12 -8.12 4.46
N CYS A 116 1.99 -8.44 5.43
CA CYS A 116 2.62 -7.42 6.28
C CYS A 116 4.01 -7.88 6.76
N PRO A 117 4.94 -6.94 7.06
CA PRO A 117 6.18 -7.28 7.74
C PRO A 117 5.92 -7.78 9.16
N LEU A 118 6.75 -8.71 9.66
CA LEU A 118 6.66 -9.25 11.02
C LEU A 118 6.58 -8.13 12.07
N GLY A 119 7.40 -7.10 11.96
CA GLY A 119 7.43 -5.98 12.91
C GLY A 119 6.12 -5.17 13.00
N PHE A 120 5.22 -5.25 12.02
CA PHE A 120 3.91 -4.60 12.06
C PHE A 120 2.77 -5.49 12.56
N ALA A 121 3.01 -6.80 12.76
CA ALA A 121 2.00 -7.72 13.25
C ALA A 121 1.42 -7.32 14.62
N PRO A 122 2.21 -6.88 15.62
CA PRO A 122 1.67 -6.40 16.89
C PRO A 122 0.74 -5.19 16.74
N MET A 123 1.13 -4.19 15.92
CA MET A 123 0.30 -3.00 15.66
C MET A 123 -1.01 -3.37 14.95
N LEU A 124 -0.96 -4.29 13.98
CA LEU A 124 -2.16 -4.80 13.32
C LEU A 124 -3.06 -5.58 14.29
N ALA A 125 -2.51 -6.34 15.23
CA ALA A 125 -3.28 -7.05 16.25
C ALA A 125 -4.14 -6.11 17.10
N ASP A 126 -3.65 -4.89 17.37
CA ASP A 126 -4.41 -3.86 18.09
C ASP A 126 -5.50 -3.20 17.22
N ILE A 127 -5.26 -3.07 15.92
CA ILE A 127 -6.14 -2.35 14.98
C ILE A 127 -7.26 -3.25 14.45
N LEU A 128 -6.97 -4.49 14.09
CA LEU A 128 -7.88 -5.38 13.37
C LEU A 128 -9.15 -5.78 14.12
N PRO A 129 -9.19 -5.91 15.45
CA PRO A 129 -10.45 -6.14 16.17
C PRO A 129 -11.49 -5.05 15.90
N GLY A 130 -11.06 -3.79 15.79
CA GLY A 130 -11.94 -2.68 15.41
C GLY A 130 -12.46 -2.80 13.98
N PHE A 131 -11.62 -3.24 13.05
CA PHE A 131 -12.03 -3.52 11.69
C PHE A 131 -13.12 -4.59 11.61
N HIS A 132 -12.92 -5.72 12.29
CA HIS A 132 -13.89 -6.82 12.30
C HIS A 132 -15.24 -6.41 12.89
N ARG A 133 -15.24 -5.60 13.98
CA ARG A 133 -16.50 -5.06 14.54
C ARG A 133 -17.24 -4.17 13.54
N ARG A 134 -16.52 -3.38 12.74
CA ARG A 134 -17.12 -2.48 11.74
C ARG A 134 -17.57 -3.21 10.47
N TYR A 135 -16.88 -4.28 10.09
CA TYR A 135 -17.12 -5.04 8.86
C TYR A 135 -17.14 -6.56 9.13
N PRO A 136 -18.16 -7.06 9.83
CA PRO A 136 -18.21 -8.47 10.26
C PRO A 136 -18.31 -9.47 9.10
N GLY A 137 -18.77 -9.03 7.92
CA GLY A 137 -18.83 -9.84 6.71
C GLY A 137 -17.48 -10.04 6.01
N VAL A 138 -16.41 -9.34 6.45
CA VAL A 138 -15.08 -9.45 5.84
C VAL A 138 -14.22 -10.47 6.59
N ARG A 139 -13.70 -11.43 5.85
CA ARG A 139 -12.74 -12.44 6.35
C ARG A 139 -11.33 -12.05 5.94
N LEU A 140 -10.42 -11.88 6.89
CA LEU A 140 -9.02 -11.56 6.63
C LEU A 140 -8.16 -12.83 6.66
N LEU A 141 -7.30 -12.98 5.64
CA LEU A 141 -6.20 -13.94 5.62
C LEU A 141 -4.89 -13.16 5.64
N ILE A 142 -4.15 -13.26 6.74
CA ILE A 142 -2.97 -12.43 6.98
C ILE A 142 -1.72 -13.27 6.90
N THR A 143 -0.75 -12.83 6.09
CA THR A 143 0.59 -13.42 6.03
C THR A 143 1.60 -12.42 6.54
N ALA A 144 2.18 -12.71 7.71
CA ALA A 144 3.28 -11.92 8.28
C ALA A 144 4.63 -12.48 7.80
N THR A 145 5.40 -11.66 7.08
CA THR A 145 6.71 -12.08 6.54
C THR A 145 7.57 -10.87 6.15
N ASN A 146 8.89 -10.98 6.33
CA ASN A 146 9.84 -9.95 5.91
C ASN A 146 10.29 -10.11 4.45
N ARG A 147 10.01 -11.26 3.81
CA ARG A 147 10.29 -11.41 2.38
C ARG A 147 9.41 -10.49 1.54
N ARG A 148 9.89 -10.11 0.38
CA ARG A 148 9.07 -9.40 -0.61
C ARG A 148 7.99 -10.36 -1.14
N LEU A 149 6.73 -9.93 -0.99
CA LEU A 149 5.59 -10.63 -1.59
C LEU A 149 5.34 -10.08 -3.00
N ASP A 150 5.15 -10.98 -3.96
CA ASP A 150 4.57 -10.66 -5.26
C ASP A 150 3.05 -10.72 -5.14
N LEU A 151 2.38 -9.55 -5.20
CA LEU A 151 0.95 -9.47 -4.96
C LEU A 151 0.15 -10.18 -6.04
N ILE A 152 0.61 -10.13 -7.28
CA ILE A 152 -0.11 -10.69 -8.44
C ILE A 152 0.04 -12.21 -8.47
N GLU A 153 1.28 -12.69 -8.48
CA GLU A 153 1.58 -14.13 -8.55
C GLU A 153 1.07 -14.89 -7.32
N GLU A 154 1.21 -14.30 -6.12
CA GLU A 154 0.81 -14.92 -4.86
C GLU A 154 -0.63 -14.59 -4.44
N ARG A 155 -1.37 -13.80 -5.27
CA ARG A 155 -2.79 -13.45 -5.09
C ARG A 155 -3.07 -12.75 -3.77
N PHE A 156 -2.24 -11.76 -3.40
CA PHE A 156 -2.53 -10.83 -2.32
C PHE A 156 -3.35 -9.64 -2.83
N ASP A 157 -4.36 -9.24 -2.05
CA ASP A 157 -5.18 -8.07 -2.36
C ASP A 157 -4.50 -6.78 -1.92
N VAL A 158 -3.75 -6.83 -0.80
CA VAL A 158 -3.08 -5.67 -0.20
C VAL A 158 -1.81 -6.14 0.50
N ALA A 159 -0.73 -5.35 0.46
CA ALA A 159 0.42 -5.56 1.32
C ALA A 159 0.85 -4.25 1.99
N LEU A 160 1.06 -4.31 3.31
CA LEU A 160 1.79 -3.29 4.07
C LEU A 160 3.28 -3.48 3.81
N ARG A 161 3.99 -2.39 3.55
CA ARG A 161 5.44 -2.37 3.35
C ARG A 161 6.08 -1.27 4.18
N ALA A 162 7.28 -1.52 4.65
CA ALA A 162 8.15 -0.56 5.29
C ALA A 162 9.50 -0.60 4.58
N ARG A 163 9.85 0.46 3.82
CA ARG A 163 11.04 0.49 2.98
C ARG A 163 11.61 1.90 2.90
N ASP A 164 12.91 1.99 2.78
CA ASP A 164 13.67 3.22 2.54
C ASP A 164 13.43 3.80 1.13
N GLN A 165 13.15 2.93 0.14
CA GLN A 165 12.79 3.33 -1.22
C GLN A 165 11.43 2.75 -1.61
N LEU A 166 10.64 3.55 -2.32
CA LEU A 166 9.36 3.10 -2.87
C LEU A 166 9.61 2.21 -4.09
N ASP A 167 8.98 1.05 -4.10
CA ASP A 167 8.93 0.22 -5.31
C ASP A 167 8.14 0.94 -6.41
N THR A 168 8.74 1.04 -7.57
CA THR A 168 8.15 1.65 -8.78
C THR A 168 7.53 0.61 -9.70
N ASP A 169 6.91 -0.43 -9.16
CA ASP A 169 6.15 -1.36 -9.98
C ASP A 169 4.92 -0.63 -10.54
N SER A 170 4.91 -0.41 -11.84
CA SER A 170 3.87 0.35 -12.55
C SER A 170 2.47 -0.25 -12.46
N GLN A 171 2.36 -1.52 -12.05
CA GLN A 171 1.10 -2.23 -11.90
C GLN A 171 0.48 -2.09 -10.49
N LEU A 172 1.22 -1.52 -9.54
CA LEU A 172 0.77 -1.38 -8.17
C LEU A 172 0.50 0.08 -7.81
N ILE A 173 -0.59 0.28 -7.07
CA ILE A 173 -0.90 1.57 -6.46
C ILE A 173 -0.24 1.61 -5.09
N VAL A 174 0.39 2.75 -4.78
CA VAL A 174 1.06 3.02 -3.51
C VAL A 174 0.25 4.04 -2.71
N ARG A 175 -0.11 3.72 -1.47
CA ARG A 175 -0.70 4.65 -0.50
C ARG A 175 0.24 4.80 0.68
N LYS A 176 0.86 5.96 0.80
CA LYS A 176 1.83 6.29 1.87
C LYS A 176 1.10 6.63 3.17
N PHE A 177 1.65 6.23 4.32
CA PHE A 177 1.12 6.54 5.65
C PHE A 177 2.04 7.43 6.48
N GLY A 178 3.32 7.42 6.20
CA GLY A 178 4.33 8.16 6.92
C GLY A 178 5.62 7.35 7.03
N GLU A 179 6.47 7.76 7.94
CA GLU A 179 7.78 7.16 8.14
C GLU A 179 7.89 6.62 9.56
N VAL A 180 8.71 5.61 9.73
CA VAL A 180 9.16 5.09 11.02
C VAL A 180 10.67 5.14 11.06
N ARG A 181 11.24 5.27 12.26
CA ARG A 181 12.68 5.19 12.52
C ARG A 181 12.92 4.23 13.66
N SER A 182 14.17 3.80 13.82
CA SER A 182 14.57 2.94 14.92
C SER A 182 15.47 3.73 15.87
N ARG A 183 15.37 3.39 17.16
CA ARG A 183 16.20 3.95 18.25
C ARG A 183 17.01 2.85 18.91
N LEU A 184 18.15 3.23 19.44
CA LEU A 184 18.95 2.34 20.27
C LEU A 184 18.27 2.19 21.63
N ALA A 185 18.02 0.94 22.03
CA ALA A 185 17.31 0.57 23.24
C ALA A 185 18.11 -0.44 24.05
N VAL A 186 18.10 -0.29 25.38
CA VAL A 186 18.79 -1.17 26.30
C VAL A 186 17.98 -1.33 27.58
N SER A 187 18.09 -2.48 28.29
CA SER A 187 17.49 -2.60 29.62
C SER A 187 18.26 -1.78 30.66
N PRO A 188 17.59 -1.19 31.69
CA PRO A 188 18.25 -0.44 32.75
C PRO A 188 19.32 -1.27 33.48
N THR A 189 19.09 -2.54 33.66
CA THR A 189 20.04 -3.47 34.30
C THR A 189 21.31 -3.66 33.49
N LEU A 190 21.21 -3.76 32.17
CA LEU A 190 22.38 -3.87 31.31
C LEU A 190 23.10 -2.50 31.25
N LEU A 191 22.37 -1.40 31.14
CA LEU A 191 22.96 -0.04 31.11
C LEU A 191 23.77 0.22 32.37
N ALA A 192 23.27 -0.13 33.57
CA ALA A 192 23.99 0.01 34.84
C ALA A 192 25.32 -0.80 34.87
N ARG A 193 25.37 -1.92 34.14
CA ARG A 193 26.61 -2.73 34.03
C ARG A 193 27.59 -2.23 33.00
N LEU A 194 27.11 -1.64 31.91
CA LEU A 194 27.96 -1.15 30.83
C LEU A 194 28.53 0.24 31.10
N GLY A 195 27.88 1.03 31.97
CA GLY A 195 28.23 2.41 32.21
C GLY A 195 27.84 3.34 31.07
N GLU A 196 28.63 4.37 30.83
CA GLU A 196 28.37 5.36 29.79
C GLU A 196 28.53 4.76 28.38
N ILE A 197 27.46 4.90 27.58
CA ILE A 197 27.44 4.47 26.18
C ILE A 197 27.64 5.72 25.31
N THR A 198 28.66 5.66 24.44
CA THR A 198 28.98 6.71 23.47
C THR A 198 29.08 6.12 22.07
N THR A 199 29.05 6.95 21.05
CA THR A 199 29.26 6.49 19.66
C THR A 199 30.62 5.83 19.44
N SER A 200 31.64 6.19 20.25
CA SER A 200 33.00 5.63 20.14
C SER A 200 33.16 4.24 20.76
N ASN A 201 32.36 3.89 21.79
CA ASN A 201 32.47 2.60 22.46
C ASN A 201 31.35 1.63 22.14
N LEU A 202 30.32 2.06 21.37
CA LEU A 202 29.14 1.25 21.06
C LEU A 202 29.48 -0.06 20.28
N SER A 203 30.55 -0.02 19.47
CA SER A 203 31.02 -1.22 18.71
C SER A 203 31.53 -2.35 19.60
N GLU A 204 31.96 -2.04 20.84
CA GLU A 204 32.53 -2.97 21.82
C GLU A 204 31.45 -3.55 22.76
N MET A 205 30.25 -2.97 22.73
CA MET A 205 29.14 -3.39 23.59
C MET A 205 28.44 -4.63 23.04
N PRO A 206 27.77 -5.42 23.91
CA PRO A 206 26.87 -6.48 23.44
C PRO A 206 25.71 -5.87 22.67
N THR A 207 25.49 -6.32 21.44
CA THR A 207 24.47 -5.79 20.53
C THR A 207 23.57 -6.87 20.00
N LEU A 208 22.39 -6.48 19.48
CA LEU A 208 21.41 -7.35 18.84
C LEU A 208 21.15 -6.81 17.44
N SER A 209 21.01 -7.67 16.43
CA SER A 209 20.88 -7.27 15.02
C SER A 209 19.71 -7.91 14.33
N MET A 210 19.14 -7.20 13.34
CA MET A 210 18.19 -7.76 12.37
C MET A 210 18.87 -8.65 11.30
N ASN A 211 20.19 -8.65 11.25
CA ASN A 211 20.94 -9.46 10.29
C ASN A 211 21.20 -10.86 10.88
N GLU A 212 20.51 -11.86 10.36
CA GLU A 212 20.64 -13.26 10.76
C GLU A 212 21.65 -14.05 9.92
N GLN A 213 22.19 -13.45 8.84
CA GLN A 213 23.01 -14.15 7.87
C GLN A 213 24.51 -13.96 8.11
N HIS A 214 24.91 -12.93 8.83
CA HIS A 214 26.31 -12.59 9.03
C HIS A 214 26.65 -12.41 10.51
N PRO A 215 27.86 -12.82 10.94
CA PRO A 215 28.30 -12.68 12.33
C PRO A 215 28.67 -11.22 12.72
N SER A 216 28.62 -10.30 11.78
CA SER A 216 28.86 -8.86 11.98
C SER A 216 27.80 -8.06 11.22
N ASP A 217 27.49 -6.88 11.73
CA ASP A 217 26.54 -5.96 11.12
C ASP A 217 27.06 -4.52 11.24
N VAL A 218 26.41 -3.60 10.52
CA VAL A 218 26.75 -2.17 10.54
C VAL A 218 25.46 -1.37 10.77
N TRP A 219 25.40 -0.66 11.89
CA TRP A 219 24.36 0.32 12.10
C TRP A 219 24.74 1.64 11.44
N ARG A 220 23.89 2.13 10.56
CA ARG A 220 23.98 3.49 10.03
C ARG A 220 23.03 4.39 10.83
N LEU A 221 23.61 5.31 11.61
CA LEU A 221 22.88 6.21 12.49
C LEU A 221 22.98 7.65 11.98
N PHE A 222 21.89 8.39 12.14
CA PHE A 222 21.76 9.79 11.72
C PHE A 222 21.49 10.66 12.95
N HIS A 223 22.25 11.74 13.11
CA HIS A 223 22.09 12.69 14.18
C HIS A 223 20.94 13.66 13.91
N ALA A 224 20.25 14.12 14.95
CA ALA A 224 19.12 15.05 14.83
C ALA A 224 19.51 16.38 14.18
N ASP A 225 20.73 16.89 14.45
CA ASP A 225 21.26 18.15 13.90
C ASP A 225 21.93 17.96 12.51
N GLY A 226 21.88 16.77 11.96
CA GLY A 226 22.54 16.40 10.72
C GLY A 226 23.83 15.59 10.95
N GLY A 227 24.34 14.99 9.89
CA GLY A 227 25.46 14.06 9.96
C GLY A 227 25.05 12.60 10.15
N SER A 228 25.96 11.69 9.86
CA SER A 228 25.76 10.26 10.01
C SER A 228 27.03 9.56 10.43
N ILE A 229 26.88 8.43 11.11
CA ILE A 229 27.98 7.53 11.48
C ILE A 229 27.63 6.10 11.10
N GLU A 230 28.64 5.31 10.85
CA GLU A 230 28.53 3.87 10.67
C GLU A 230 29.26 3.18 11.83
N ILE A 231 28.57 2.29 12.52
CA ILE A 231 29.10 1.54 13.65
C ILE A 231 29.08 0.06 13.29
N ALA A 232 30.24 -0.49 12.99
CA ALA A 232 30.42 -1.91 12.80
C ALA A 232 30.41 -2.62 14.15
N HIS A 233 29.63 -3.69 14.28
CA HIS A 233 29.48 -4.41 15.55
C HIS A 233 29.31 -5.91 15.31
N ARG A 234 29.47 -6.69 16.39
CA ARG A 234 29.29 -8.16 16.38
C ARG A 234 28.12 -8.51 17.31
N PRO A 235 26.92 -8.74 16.77
CA PRO A 235 25.76 -9.01 17.60
C PRO A 235 25.87 -10.34 18.31
N VAL A 236 25.36 -10.42 19.54
CA VAL A 236 25.23 -11.69 20.29
C VAL A 236 24.03 -12.50 19.82
N ILE A 237 23.05 -11.81 19.19
CA ILE A 237 21.91 -12.43 18.50
C ILE A 237 21.70 -11.69 17.17
N GLY A 238 21.60 -12.44 16.07
CA GLY A 238 21.07 -12.00 14.79
C GLY A 238 19.71 -12.68 14.54
N CYS A 239 18.65 -11.88 14.33
CA CYS A 239 17.30 -12.40 14.11
C CYS A 239 16.44 -11.40 13.32
N SER A 240 15.75 -11.86 12.29
CA SER A 240 14.89 -11.02 11.46
C SER A 240 13.51 -10.68 12.09
N ASP A 241 13.32 -10.95 13.37
CA ASP A 241 12.10 -10.63 14.12
C ASP A 241 12.36 -9.63 15.26
N PHE A 242 11.77 -8.46 15.15
CA PHE A 242 11.91 -7.40 16.17
C PHE A 242 11.32 -7.78 17.53
N VAL A 243 10.32 -8.65 17.60
CA VAL A 243 9.72 -9.08 18.88
C VAL A 243 10.73 -9.92 19.67
N ILE A 244 11.49 -10.78 19.00
CA ILE A 244 12.58 -11.54 19.62
C ILE A 244 13.69 -10.59 20.09
N LEU A 245 14.08 -9.62 19.26
CA LEU A 245 15.13 -8.68 19.61
C LEU A 245 14.72 -7.75 20.76
N GLU A 246 13.46 -7.28 20.78
CA GLU A 246 12.93 -6.50 21.90
C GLU A 246 12.99 -7.30 23.19
N ARG A 247 12.53 -8.56 23.16
CA ARG A 247 12.58 -9.41 24.36
C ARG A 247 14.01 -9.67 24.83
N ALA A 248 14.92 -9.95 23.92
CA ALA A 248 16.33 -10.13 24.26
C ALA A 248 16.96 -8.85 24.85
N ALA A 249 16.58 -7.67 24.35
CA ALA A 249 17.04 -6.40 24.91
C ALA A 249 16.49 -6.17 26.32
N ILE A 250 15.22 -6.47 26.58
CA ILE A 250 14.57 -6.39 27.90
C ILE A 250 15.29 -7.29 28.91
N GLU A 251 15.65 -8.50 28.52
CA GLU A 251 16.39 -9.46 29.35
C GLU A 251 17.90 -9.11 29.50
N GLY A 252 18.34 -7.98 28.94
CA GLY A 252 19.70 -7.49 29.10
C GLY A 252 20.77 -8.26 28.32
N MET A 253 20.40 -8.87 27.19
CA MET A 253 21.33 -9.60 26.33
C MET A 253 22.17 -8.65 25.45
N GLY A 254 21.69 -7.43 25.16
CA GLY A 254 22.41 -6.46 24.34
C GLY A 254 21.61 -5.21 24.05
N ILE A 255 22.27 -4.25 23.41
CA ILE A 255 21.66 -3.04 22.85
C ILE A 255 21.02 -3.40 21.50
N ALA A 256 19.78 -2.98 21.27
CA ALA A 256 19.06 -3.22 20.02
C ALA A 256 18.70 -1.91 19.32
N LEU A 257 18.76 -1.90 18.00
CA LEU A 257 18.21 -0.82 17.17
C LEU A 257 16.78 -1.21 16.78
N LEU A 258 15.78 -0.70 17.53
CA LEU A 258 14.37 -1.11 17.42
C LEU A 258 13.52 0.02 16.85
N PRO A 259 12.56 -0.30 15.95
CA PRO A 259 11.58 0.68 15.47
C PRO A 259 10.75 1.28 16.60
N ASP A 260 10.41 2.58 16.48
CA ASP A 260 9.64 3.32 17.48
C ASP A 260 8.36 2.56 17.91
N HIS A 261 7.64 1.97 16.98
CA HIS A 261 6.39 1.24 17.25
C HIS A 261 6.59 -0.13 17.96
N ILE A 262 7.80 -0.66 17.96
CA ILE A 262 8.14 -1.88 18.72
C ILE A 262 8.50 -1.50 20.15
N CYS A 263 9.37 -0.53 20.34
CA CYS A 263 9.91 -0.18 21.67
C CYS A 263 9.03 0.80 22.48
N GLU A 264 7.96 1.37 21.89
CA GLU A 264 7.09 2.37 22.54
C GLU A 264 6.60 1.92 23.92
N ARG A 265 6.02 0.72 23.99
CA ARG A 265 5.51 0.18 25.23
C ARG A 265 6.62 -0.07 26.27
N ALA A 266 7.75 -0.60 25.82
CA ALA A 266 8.89 -0.90 26.68
C ALA A 266 9.51 0.40 27.26
N PHE A 267 9.58 1.45 26.47
CA PHE A 267 10.03 2.78 26.93
C PHE A 267 9.05 3.40 27.92
N ARG A 268 7.76 3.34 27.65
CA ARG A 268 6.73 3.89 28.53
C ARG A 268 6.68 3.17 29.90
N THR A 269 6.95 1.89 29.93
CA THR A 269 7.00 1.10 31.17
C THR A 269 8.37 1.09 31.85
N GLY A 270 9.40 1.66 31.21
CA GLY A 270 10.76 1.76 31.73
C GLY A 270 11.54 0.42 31.73
N VAL A 271 11.02 -0.63 31.08
CA VAL A 271 11.75 -1.92 30.95
C VAL A 271 12.86 -1.84 29.89
N LEU A 272 12.74 -0.92 28.96
CA LEU A 272 13.83 -0.43 28.09
C LEU A 272 14.01 1.08 28.29
N VAL A 273 15.23 1.56 28.09
CA VAL A 273 15.57 2.97 28.03
C VAL A 273 16.32 3.26 26.73
N PRO A 274 16.14 4.45 26.14
CA PRO A 274 16.91 4.83 24.98
C PRO A 274 18.35 5.17 25.37
N VAL A 275 19.27 4.83 24.48
CA VAL A 275 20.66 5.31 24.55
C VAL A 275 20.97 6.10 23.29
N LEU A 276 21.80 7.12 23.39
CA LEU A 276 22.13 8.06 22.31
C LEU A 276 20.84 8.58 21.62
N PRO A 277 19.92 9.21 22.36
CA PRO A 277 18.57 9.54 21.87
C PRO A 277 18.58 10.49 20.67
N GLU A 278 19.65 11.24 20.46
CA GLU A 278 19.91 12.11 19.31
C GLU A 278 20.26 11.33 18.03
N TRP A 279 20.59 10.04 18.16
CA TRP A 279 20.95 9.16 17.05
C TRP A 279 19.83 8.16 16.73
N THR A 280 19.39 8.11 15.47
CA THR A 280 18.34 7.20 15.01
C THR A 280 18.74 6.52 13.71
N SER A 281 18.05 5.46 13.33
CA SER A 281 18.16 4.96 11.96
C SER A 281 17.67 6.00 10.96
N GLY A 282 17.96 5.82 9.69
CA GLY A 282 17.27 6.52 8.61
C GLY A 282 15.74 6.26 8.66
N ASN A 283 14.98 7.18 8.06
CA ASN A 283 13.55 7.05 7.96
C ASN A 283 13.18 5.95 6.97
N VAL A 284 12.20 5.12 7.35
CA VAL A 284 11.65 4.05 6.54
C VAL A 284 10.20 4.39 6.23
N MET A 285 9.85 4.50 4.93
CA MET A 285 8.49 4.81 4.49
C MET A 285 7.56 3.63 4.70
N VAL A 286 6.49 3.85 5.45
CA VAL A 286 5.38 2.89 5.64
C VAL A 286 4.29 3.19 4.62
N HIS A 287 3.91 2.18 3.85
CA HIS A 287 2.93 2.33 2.79
C HIS A 287 2.18 1.04 2.51
N LEU A 288 0.95 1.15 1.99
CA LEU A 288 0.25 0.02 1.37
C LEU A 288 0.55 -0.02 -0.12
N VAL A 289 0.64 -1.23 -0.64
CA VAL A 289 0.61 -1.51 -2.07
C VAL A 289 -0.54 -2.46 -2.38
N PHE A 290 -1.19 -2.25 -3.51
CA PHE A 290 -2.30 -3.07 -3.98
C PHE A 290 -2.41 -2.94 -5.51
N PRO A 291 -2.95 -3.95 -6.21
CA PRO A 291 -3.22 -3.87 -7.65
C PRO A 291 -4.21 -2.74 -7.97
N SER A 292 -4.32 -2.40 -9.25
CA SER A 292 -5.16 -1.30 -9.75
C SER A 292 -6.52 -1.21 -9.05
N ARG A 293 -7.04 0.00 -8.91
CA ARG A 293 -8.37 0.27 -8.33
C ARG A 293 -9.54 -0.26 -9.18
N GLN A 294 -9.30 -0.53 -10.45
CA GLN A 294 -10.33 -1.08 -11.35
C GLN A 294 -10.76 -2.47 -10.87
N GLY A 295 -12.05 -2.63 -10.58
CA GLY A 295 -12.60 -3.88 -10.08
C GLY A 295 -12.26 -4.23 -8.62
N MET A 296 -11.72 -3.29 -7.84
CA MET A 296 -11.43 -3.53 -6.42
C MET A 296 -12.70 -3.86 -5.65
N LEU A 297 -12.69 -5.01 -4.95
CA LEU A 297 -13.81 -5.45 -4.14
C LEU A 297 -14.08 -4.49 -2.98
N PRO A 298 -15.35 -4.26 -2.59
CA PRO A 298 -15.72 -3.41 -1.45
C PRO A 298 -15.00 -3.78 -0.15
N ALA A 299 -14.78 -5.06 0.11
CA ALA A 299 -14.05 -5.55 1.28
C ALA A 299 -12.59 -5.08 1.31
N THR A 300 -11.90 -5.15 0.16
CA THR A 300 -10.51 -4.69 0.02
C THR A 300 -10.40 -3.18 0.22
N ARG A 301 -11.32 -2.40 -0.38
CA ARG A 301 -11.39 -0.95 -0.20
C ARG A 301 -11.61 -0.59 1.27
N ALA A 302 -12.58 -1.24 1.93
CA ALA A 302 -12.86 -1.02 3.34
C ALA A 302 -11.64 -1.27 4.23
N LEU A 303 -10.85 -2.33 3.94
CA LEU A 303 -9.62 -2.61 4.66
C LEU A 303 -8.56 -1.52 4.42
N ILE A 304 -8.34 -1.10 3.18
CA ILE A 304 -7.36 -0.06 2.83
C ILE A 304 -7.70 1.26 3.54
N ASP A 305 -8.97 1.68 3.52
CA ASP A 305 -9.40 2.93 4.15
C ASP A 305 -9.32 2.86 5.67
N TYR A 306 -9.71 1.72 6.25
CA TYR A 306 -9.62 1.49 7.68
C TYR A 306 -8.15 1.46 8.17
N LEU A 307 -7.27 0.79 7.47
CA LEU A 307 -5.84 0.77 7.80
C LEU A 307 -5.23 2.16 7.65
N ALA A 308 -5.60 2.91 6.61
CA ALA A 308 -5.10 4.27 6.41
C ALA A 308 -5.43 5.19 7.58
N GLU A 309 -6.65 5.11 8.10
CA GLU A 309 -7.08 5.91 9.25
C GLU A 309 -6.37 5.48 10.55
N ASN A 310 -6.27 4.18 10.80
CA ASN A 310 -5.86 3.67 12.10
C ASN A 310 -4.35 3.45 12.23
N LEU A 311 -3.64 3.09 11.15
CA LEU A 311 -2.17 3.00 11.15
C LEU A 311 -1.52 4.37 11.37
N ILE A 312 -2.02 5.42 10.70
CA ILE A 312 -1.50 6.78 10.89
C ILE A 312 -1.61 7.18 12.37
N LYS A 313 -2.79 6.97 12.98
CA LYS A 313 -3.02 7.28 14.40
C LYS A 313 -2.11 6.45 15.32
N ALA A 314 -1.91 5.17 15.02
CA ALA A 314 -1.03 4.31 15.80
C ALA A 314 0.43 4.74 15.70
N MET A 315 0.92 5.05 14.50
CA MET A 315 2.29 5.52 14.28
C MET A 315 2.55 6.89 14.93
N GLN A 316 1.58 7.81 14.92
CA GLN A 316 1.70 9.10 15.59
C GLN A 316 1.86 8.94 17.10
N ARG A 317 1.04 8.09 17.73
CA ARG A 317 1.15 7.78 19.17
C ARG A 317 2.53 7.25 19.55
N CYS A 318 3.13 6.40 18.72
CA CYS A 318 4.48 5.88 18.96
C CYS A 318 5.57 6.96 18.89
N ARG A 319 5.36 8.04 18.13
CA ARG A 319 6.30 9.16 18.03
C ARG A 319 6.25 10.12 19.21
N GLU A 320 5.08 10.25 19.85
CA GLU A 320 4.83 11.19 20.96
C GLU A 320 5.39 10.72 22.30
N VAL A 321 5.82 9.46 22.38
CA VAL A 321 6.52 8.95 23.56
C VAL A 321 7.92 9.52 23.57
N ASP A 322 8.07 10.72 24.18
CA ASP A 322 9.37 11.29 24.53
C ASP A 322 9.99 10.42 25.64
N PRO A 323 11.09 9.72 25.39
CA PRO A 323 11.74 8.94 26.41
C PRO A 323 12.38 9.93 27.39
N ARG A 324 11.73 10.18 28.54
CA ARG A 324 12.36 10.93 29.62
C ARG A 324 13.68 10.22 29.97
N PRO A 325 14.79 10.95 30.11
CA PRO A 325 16.01 10.36 30.63
C PRO A 325 15.69 9.69 31.96
N ALA A 326 16.23 8.50 32.18
CA ALA A 326 16.07 7.78 33.43
C ALA A 326 16.36 8.74 34.57
N GLN A 327 15.33 9.07 35.37
CA GLN A 327 15.55 9.79 36.62
C GLN A 327 16.53 8.94 37.39
N SER A 328 17.66 9.55 37.83
CA SER A 328 18.59 8.92 38.73
C SER A 328 17.80 8.33 39.91
N PHE A 329 17.74 7.03 39.95
CA PHE A 329 17.25 6.34 41.15
C PHE A 329 18.36 6.56 42.20
N ASP A 330 18.20 7.58 43.04
CA ASP A 330 18.95 7.66 44.32
C ASP A 330 18.55 6.43 45.12
N ILE A 331 19.54 5.57 45.38
CA ILE A 331 19.47 4.41 46.28
C ILE A 331 19.67 4.90 47.74
#